data_704d63c517548059060495814bed2439
#
_entry.id   704d63c517548059060495814bed2439
#
_cell.length_a   1.000
_cell.length_b   1.000
_cell.length_c   1.000
_cell.angle_alpha   90.00
_cell.angle_beta   90.00
_cell.angle_gamma   90.00
#
_symmetry.space_group_name_H-M   'P 1'
#
loop_
_entity.id
_entity.type
_entity.pdbx_description
1 polymer ?
#
loop_
_entity_poly.entity_id
_entity_poly.type
_entity_poly.pdbx_seq_one_letter_code
_entity_poly.pdbx_strand_id
1 'polypeptide(L)'
;TVGLGDLRQSFGAEKFDLLLCLGNSLPHLITDKALANALVDFATVLRPGGMLLIQNRNFDSVMRSQLRWMEPQTHLAEKSEWIFQRFYDFLPGGLIRFNIVTLKRRGDSGWHARVVSTLLSPQLHDPLKRQLTRAGFKQIKSFGSMEGEEFSAETSGNLILTAVK
;
A
#
# COMPACT_ATOMS: atom_id res chain seq x y z
N THR A 1 5.67 11.73 -13.88
CA THR A 1 4.93 10.79 -12.99
C THR A 1 4.39 9.65 -13.85
N VAL A 2 4.59 8.41 -13.41
CA VAL A 2 4.14 7.19 -14.10
C VAL A 2 3.16 6.46 -13.19
N GLY A 3 2.03 6.04 -13.73
CA GLY A 3 1.06 5.23 -12.99
C GLY A 3 1.55 3.80 -12.78
N LEU A 4 0.99 3.09 -11.80
CA LEU A 4 1.39 1.70 -11.48
C LEU A 4 1.15 0.71 -12.64
N GLY A 5 0.25 1.02 -13.57
CA GLY A 5 -0.04 0.19 -14.74
C GLY A 5 0.62 0.66 -16.04
N ASP A 6 1.56 1.64 -15.96
CA ASP A 6 2.14 2.26 -17.16
C ASP A 6 3.67 2.06 -17.25
N LEU A 7 4.23 1.24 -16.37
CA LEU A 7 5.70 1.09 -16.26
C LEU A 7 6.32 0.53 -17.54
N ARG A 8 5.68 -0.47 -18.15
CA ARG A 8 6.16 -1.08 -19.38
C ARG A 8 6.25 -0.08 -20.54
N GLN A 9 5.24 0.79 -20.68
CA GLN A 9 5.23 1.82 -21.73
C GLN A 9 6.32 2.86 -21.49
N SER A 10 6.59 3.19 -20.23
CA SER A 10 7.57 4.22 -19.87
C SER A 10 9.01 3.73 -19.90
N PHE A 11 9.27 2.49 -19.53
CA PHE A 11 10.63 1.97 -19.35
C PHE A 11 11.01 0.81 -20.27
N GLY A 12 10.05 0.17 -20.93
CA GLY A 12 10.26 -1.04 -21.72
C GLY A 12 10.44 -2.30 -20.86
N ALA A 13 10.85 -3.40 -21.49
CA ALA A 13 11.01 -4.69 -20.81
C ALA A 13 12.43 -4.87 -20.24
N GLU A 14 12.54 -5.67 -19.17
CA GLU A 14 13.81 -6.21 -18.63
C GLU A 14 14.89 -5.15 -18.32
N LYS A 15 14.49 -4.04 -17.73
CA LYS A 15 15.39 -2.93 -17.41
C LYS A 15 15.92 -2.94 -15.97
N PHE A 16 15.19 -3.57 -15.04
CA PHE A 16 15.49 -3.43 -13.63
C PHE A 16 15.78 -4.77 -12.95
N ASP A 17 16.72 -4.78 -12.01
CA ASP A 17 17.03 -5.91 -11.14
C ASP A 17 16.13 -5.96 -9.91
N LEU A 18 15.61 -4.78 -9.50
CA LEU A 18 14.75 -4.62 -8.33
C LEU A 18 13.64 -3.60 -8.61
N LEU A 19 12.42 -3.96 -8.22
CA LEU A 19 11.27 -3.06 -8.20
C LEU A 19 10.71 -2.97 -6.78
N LEU A 20 10.53 -1.76 -6.30
CA LEU A 20 9.97 -1.47 -4.98
C LEU A 20 8.58 -0.84 -5.13
N CYS A 21 7.56 -1.47 -4.56
CA CYS A 21 6.20 -0.95 -4.45
C CYS A 21 5.85 -0.74 -2.98
N LEU A 22 6.19 0.43 -2.45
CA LEU A 22 6.15 0.76 -1.03
C LEU A 22 5.00 1.73 -0.69
N GLY A 23 4.80 1.94 0.62
CA GLY A 23 3.89 2.98 1.12
C GLY A 23 2.42 2.67 0.88
N ASN A 24 2.03 1.41 0.83
CA ASN A 24 0.64 1.03 0.63
C ASN A 24 0.07 1.50 -0.72
N SER A 25 0.88 1.41 -1.80
CA SER A 25 0.52 1.93 -3.13
C SER A 25 -0.45 1.00 -3.89
N LEU A 26 -0.28 -0.33 -3.82
CA LEU A 26 -1.14 -1.28 -4.54
C LEU A 26 -2.64 -1.14 -4.24
N PRO A 27 -3.08 -0.89 -2.99
CA PRO A 27 -4.50 -0.72 -2.67
C PRO A 27 -5.22 0.40 -3.42
N HIS A 28 -4.50 1.34 -4.03
CA HIS A 28 -5.09 2.37 -4.90
C HIS A 28 -5.56 1.83 -6.25
N LEU A 29 -5.17 0.62 -6.62
CA LEU A 29 -5.71 -0.12 -7.76
C LEU A 29 -7.03 -0.78 -7.34
N ILE A 30 -8.14 -0.07 -7.53
CA ILE A 30 -9.45 -0.43 -6.98
C ILE A 30 -10.19 -1.55 -7.73
N THR A 31 -9.63 -2.07 -8.82
CA THR A 31 -10.20 -3.20 -9.57
C THR A 31 -9.18 -4.32 -9.75
N ASP A 32 -9.68 -5.57 -9.76
CA ASP A 32 -8.82 -6.75 -10.00
C ASP A 32 -8.08 -6.67 -11.34
N LYS A 33 -8.72 -6.09 -12.36
CA LYS A 33 -8.09 -5.89 -13.68
C LYS A 33 -6.91 -4.92 -13.60
N ALA A 34 -7.08 -3.80 -12.88
CA ALA A 34 -5.99 -2.83 -12.71
C ALA A 34 -4.82 -3.43 -11.93
N LEU A 35 -5.11 -4.19 -10.87
CA LEU A 35 -4.09 -4.91 -10.11
C LEU A 35 -3.36 -5.93 -10.99
N ALA A 36 -4.09 -6.79 -11.71
CA ALA A 36 -3.49 -7.79 -12.57
C ALA A 36 -2.59 -7.17 -13.65
N ASN A 37 -3.03 -6.08 -14.29
CA ASN A 37 -2.24 -5.36 -15.27
C ASN A 37 -0.95 -4.79 -14.66
N ALA A 38 -1.03 -4.16 -13.48
CA ALA A 38 0.14 -3.61 -12.80
C ALA A 38 1.16 -4.71 -12.43
N LEU A 39 0.70 -5.87 -11.95
CA LEU A 39 1.59 -6.99 -11.62
C LEU A 39 2.27 -7.57 -12.88
N VAL A 40 1.57 -7.64 -14.01
CA VAL A 40 2.16 -8.04 -15.30
C VAL A 40 3.19 -7.00 -15.77
N ASP A 41 2.91 -5.72 -15.61
CA ASP A 41 3.87 -4.65 -15.93
C ASP A 41 5.11 -4.73 -15.02
N PHE A 42 4.95 -5.00 -13.72
CA PHE A 42 6.07 -5.21 -12.80
C PHE A 42 6.95 -6.38 -13.26
N ALA A 43 6.34 -7.52 -13.63
CA ALA A 43 7.09 -8.65 -14.18
C ALA A 43 7.78 -8.30 -15.50
N THR A 44 7.15 -7.51 -16.35
CA THR A 44 7.71 -7.14 -17.67
C THR A 44 8.95 -6.28 -17.54
N VAL A 45 8.95 -5.27 -16.66
CA VAL A 45 10.09 -4.35 -16.50
C VAL A 45 11.28 -4.95 -15.76
N LEU A 46 11.05 -5.99 -14.95
CA LEU A 46 12.10 -6.72 -14.27
C LEU A 46 12.82 -7.66 -15.24
N ARG A 47 14.14 -7.82 -15.06
CA ARG A 47 14.94 -8.84 -15.74
C ARG A 47 14.59 -10.24 -15.24
N PRO A 48 14.85 -11.30 -15.99
CA PRO A 48 14.83 -12.67 -15.45
C PRO A 48 15.69 -12.78 -14.19
N GLY A 49 15.13 -13.31 -13.10
CA GLY A 49 15.76 -13.33 -11.79
C GLY A 49 15.69 -12.01 -11.00
N GLY A 50 15.12 -10.96 -11.57
CA GLY A 50 14.88 -9.68 -10.87
C GLY A 50 13.85 -9.83 -9.76
N MET A 51 13.95 -9.00 -8.73
CA MET A 51 13.15 -9.08 -7.51
C MET A 51 12.12 -7.95 -7.43
N LEU A 52 10.90 -8.30 -7.02
CA LEU A 52 9.86 -7.39 -6.60
C LEU A 52 9.76 -7.39 -5.08
N LEU A 53 9.67 -6.20 -4.47
CA LEU A 53 9.31 -6.02 -3.07
C LEU A 53 8.06 -5.14 -2.98
N ILE A 54 7.03 -5.65 -2.32
CA ILE A 54 5.78 -4.93 -2.04
C ILE A 54 5.68 -4.70 -0.54
N GLN A 55 5.29 -3.50 -0.12
CA GLN A 55 4.93 -3.19 1.27
C GLN A 55 3.54 -2.59 1.30
N ASN A 56 2.63 -3.31 1.93
CA ASN A 56 1.26 -2.88 2.21
C ASN A 56 0.98 -2.93 3.72
N ARG A 57 -0.09 -2.28 4.13
CA ARG A 57 -0.73 -2.54 5.42
C ARG A 57 -1.23 -3.99 5.44
N ASN A 58 -1.22 -4.63 6.60
CA ASN A 58 -1.86 -5.93 6.77
C ASN A 58 -3.40 -5.78 6.71
N PHE A 59 -3.95 -5.90 5.51
CA PHE A 59 -5.40 -5.78 5.33
C PHE A 59 -6.18 -7.01 5.82
N ASP A 60 -5.55 -8.17 6.03
CA ASP A 60 -6.22 -9.31 6.67
C ASP A 60 -6.63 -8.93 8.10
N SER A 61 -5.74 -8.33 8.86
CA SER A 61 -6.04 -7.82 10.20
C SER A 61 -7.04 -6.66 10.18
N VAL A 62 -6.85 -5.68 9.28
CA VAL A 62 -7.73 -4.50 9.15
C VAL A 62 -9.18 -4.92 8.84
N MET A 63 -9.37 -5.82 7.87
CA MET A 63 -10.71 -6.27 7.46
C MET A 63 -11.38 -7.16 8.50
N ARG A 64 -10.62 -7.90 9.29
CA ARG A 64 -11.11 -8.74 10.38
C ARG A 64 -11.54 -7.91 11.58
N SER A 65 -10.67 -6.99 12.02
CA SER A 65 -10.92 -6.19 13.23
C SER A 65 -11.93 -5.09 13.01
N GLN A 66 -12.10 -4.61 11.78
CA GLN A 66 -12.94 -3.45 11.46
C GLN A 66 -12.58 -2.21 12.29
N LEU A 67 -11.33 -2.12 12.79
CA LEU A 67 -10.87 -1.00 13.59
C LEU A 67 -10.79 0.26 12.72
N ARG A 68 -11.76 1.14 12.98
CA ARG A 68 -11.97 2.32 12.15
C ARG A 68 -10.89 3.38 12.34
N TRP A 69 -10.49 3.64 13.57
CA TRP A 69 -9.64 4.77 13.93
C TRP A 69 -8.17 4.35 14.08
N MET A 70 -7.28 5.18 13.58
CA MET A 70 -5.85 5.09 13.85
C MET A 70 -5.47 6.11 14.91
N GLU A 71 -4.38 5.86 15.62
CA GLU A 71 -3.85 6.82 16.58
C GLU A 71 -3.51 8.14 15.88
N PRO A 72 -3.90 9.29 16.48
CA PRO A 72 -3.52 10.60 15.98
C PRO A 72 -2.00 10.75 15.96
N GLN A 73 -1.49 11.42 14.95
CA GLN A 73 -0.08 11.81 14.89
C GLN A 73 0.03 13.32 14.96
N THR A 74 0.99 13.81 15.71
CA THR A 74 1.26 15.25 15.83
C THR A 74 2.62 15.57 15.27
N HIS A 75 2.76 16.77 14.73
CA HIS A 75 4.04 17.33 14.30
C HIS A 75 4.12 18.78 14.73
N LEU A 76 5.23 19.15 15.38
CA LEU A 76 5.53 20.51 15.81
C LEU A 76 6.76 20.99 15.04
N ALA A 77 6.66 22.14 14.39
CA ALA A 77 7.79 22.78 13.72
C ALA A 77 7.71 24.30 13.91
N GLU A 78 8.71 24.87 14.55
CA GLU A 78 8.79 26.30 14.88
C GLU A 78 7.50 26.86 15.52
N LYS A 79 6.71 27.60 14.72
CA LYS A 79 5.45 28.23 15.14
C LYS A 79 4.21 27.51 14.60
N SER A 80 4.36 26.31 14.05
CA SER A 80 3.26 25.56 13.44
C SER A 80 3.07 24.20 14.11
N GLU A 81 1.83 23.84 14.30
CA GLU A 81 1.41 22.56 14.84
C GLU A 81 0.45 21.88 13.85
N TRP A 82 0.65 20.57 13.65
CA TRP A 82 -0.21 19.72 12.84
C TRP A 82 -0.70 18.54 13.66
N ILE A 83 -1.96 18.18 13.47
CA ILE A 83 -2.55 16.93 13.95
C ILE A 83 -3.11 16.19 12.74
N PHE A 84 -2.71 14.94 12.58
CA PHE A 84 -3.20 14.05 11.55
C PHE A 84 -4.06 12.96 12.17
N GLN A 85 -5.36 12.99 11.92
CA GLN A 85 -6.27 11.92 12.26
C GLN A 85 -6.62 11.12 11.02
N ARG A 86 -6.36 9.81 11.05
CA ARG A 86 -6.65 8.89 9.95
C ARG A 86 -7.69 7.87 10.37
N PHE A 87 -8.60 7.54 9.46
CA PHE A 87 -9.61 6.53 9.72
C PHE A 87 -10.13 5.88 8.45
N TYR A 88 -10.73 4.70 8.60
CA TYR A 88 -11.35 3.92 7.54
C TYR A 88 -12.87 3.99 7.63
N ASP A 89 -13.53 4.13 6.49
CA ASP A 89 -14.93 3.76 6.32
C ASP A 89 -14.97 2.49 5.49
N PHE A 90 -15.49 1.41 6.07
CA PHE A 90 -15.66 0.14 5.39
C PHE A 90 -16.92 0.18 4.54
N LEU A 91 -16.76 0.01 3.23
CA LEU A 91 -17.83 0.16 2.26
C LEU A 91 -18.39 -1.20 1.82
N PRO A 92 -19.66 -1.25 1.35
CA PRO A 92 -20.19 -2.43 0.67
C PRO A 92 -19.28 -2.85 -0.49
N GLY A 93 -19.15 -4.17 -0.72
CA GLY A 93 -18.27 -4.70 -1.77
C GLY A 93 -16.79 -4.80 -1.37
N GLY A 94 -16.44 -4.55 -0.08
CA GLY A 94 -15.10 -4.79 0.44
C GLY A 94 -14.09 -3.67 0.19
N LEU A 95 -14.51 -2.56 -0.40
CA LEU A 95 -13.66 -1.37 -0.52
C LEU A 95 -13.57 -0.62 0.82
N ILE A 96 -12.50 0.14 0.98
CA ILE A 96 -12.29 1.05 2.11
C ILE A 96 -12.20 2.47 1.58
N ARG A 97 -12.90 3.43 2.22
CA ARG A 97 -12.58 4.85 2.08
C ARG A 97 -11.58 5.21 3.18
N PHE A 98 -10.38 5.55 2.79
CA PHE A 98 -9.34 6.04 3.69
C PHE A 98 -9.45 7.56 3.78
N ASN A 99 -9.61 8.06 5.00
CA ASN A 99 -9.79 9.46 5.30
C ASN A 99 -8.60 9.98 6.11
N ILE A 100 -8.12 11.17 5.75
CA ILE A 100 -7.09 11.91 6.48
C ILE A 100 -7.64 13.28 6.82
N VAL A 101 -7.81 13.55 8.10
CA VAL A 101 -8.10 14.90 8.62
C VAL A 101 -6.78 15.50 9.07
N THR A 102 -6.40 16.61 8.47
CA THR A 102 -5.25 17.41 8.88
C THR A 102 -5.75 18.66 9.57
N LEU A 103 -5.42 18.83 10.83
CA LEU A 103 -5.58 20.07 11.55
C LEU A 103 -4.25 20.80 11.59
N LYS A 104 -4.24 22.09 11.27
CA LYS A 104 -3.04 22.92 11.31
C LYS A 104 -3.32 24.22 12.07
N ARG A 105 -2.41 24.60 12.95
CA ARG A 105 -2.39 25.89 13.65
C ARG A 105 -1.02 26.55 13.46
N ARG A 106 -1.00 27.88 13.35
CA ARG A 106 0.24 28.66 13.30
C ARG A 106 0.21 29.75 14.37
N GLY A 107 1.14 29.71 15.32
CA GLY A 107 1.17 30.63 16.47
C GLY A 107 -0.16 30.62 17.21
N ASP A 108 -0.69 31.80 17.50
CA ASP A 108 -1.98 31.99 18.20
C ASP A 108 -3.20 31.98 17.28
N SER A 109 -3.03 31.61 16.01
CA SER A 109 -4.16 31.49 15.09
C SER A 109 -5.06 30.30 15.44
N GLY A 110 -6.33 30.35 15.00
CA GLY A 110 -7.24 29.22 15.13
C GLY A 110 -6.80 28.00 14.30
N TRP A 111 -7.38 26.84 14.57
CA TRP A 111 -7.17 25.62 13.81
C TRP A 111 -7.83 25.68 12.43
N HIS A 112 -7.10 25.29 11.42
CA HIS A 112 -7.59 25.06 10.07
C HIS A 112 -7.67 23.57 9.81
N ALA A 113 -8.81 23.10 9.33
CA ALA A 113 -9.05 21.68 9.02
C ALA A 113 -9.04 21.46 7.50
N ARG A 114 -8.41 20.35 7.09
CA ARG A 114 -8.49 19.82 5.72
C ARG A 114 -8.79 18.33 5.79
N VAL A 115 -9.75 17.87 4.97
CA VAL A 115 -10.06 16.44 4.84
C VAL A 115 -9.74 16.00 3.42
N VAL A 116 -9.03 14.88 3.32
CA VAL A 116 -8.75 14.20 2.06
C VAL A 116 -9.21 12.76 2.19
N SER A 117 -9.91 12.27 1.18
CA SER A 117 -10.39 10.88 1.14
C SER A 117 -9.97 10.19 -0.15
N THR A 118 -9.64 8.92 -0.07
CA THR A 118 -9.33 8.08 -1.23
C THR A 118 -9.95 6.69 -1.05
N LEU A 119 -10.24 6.03 -2.16
CA LEU A 119 -10.69 4.63 -2.14
C LEU A 119 -9.49 3.70 -2.18
N LEU A 120 -9.59 2.62 -1.42
CA LEU A 120 -8.62 1.53 -1.40
C LEU A 120 -9.35 0.21 -1.63
N SER A 121 -8.71 -0.67 -2.40
CA SER A 121 -9.04 -2.09 -2.47
C SER A 121 -8.09 -2.84 -1.54
N PRO A 122 -8.56 -3.43 -0.43
CA PRO A 122 -7.72 -4.19 0.49
C PRO A 122 -7.02 -5.34 -0.23
N GLN A 123 -5.69 -5.36 -0.16
CA GLN A 123 -4.89 -6.43 -0.76
C GLN A 123 -4.59 -7.47 0.34
N LEU A 124 -5.43 -8.53 0.39
CA LEU A 124 -5.26 -9.61 1.35
C LEU A 124 -4.08 -10.50 0.94
N HIS A 125 -3.44 -11.13 1.92
CA HIS A 125 -2.23 -11.94 1.75
C HIS A 125 -2.36 -13.03 0.67
N ASP A 126 -3.28 -13.97 0.86
CA ASP A 126 -3.40 -15.13 -0.05
C ASP A 126 -3.91 -14.77 -1.45
N PRO A 127 -4.94 -13.91 -1.61
CA PRO A 127 -5.33 -13.39 -2.91
C PRO A 127 -4.17 -12.72 -3.65
N LEU A 128 -3.39 -11.87 -2.98
CA LEU A 128 -2.27 -11.16 -3.60
C LEU A 128 -1.16 -12.11 -4.04
N LYS A 129 -0.81 -13.12 -3.22
CA LYS A 129 0.14 -14.17 -3.60
C LYS A 129 -0.30 -14.93 -4.85
N ARG A 130 -1.59 -15.30 -4.94
CA ARG A 130 -2.14 -15.95 -6.14
C ARG A 130 -2.04 -15.05 -7.38
N GLN A 131 -2.29 -13.75 -7.23
CA GLN A 131 -2.16 -12.77 -8.32
C GLN A 131 -0.70 -12.64 -8.78
N LEU A 132 0.26 -12.59 -7.87
CA LEU A 132 1.69 -12.58 -8.18
C LEU A 132 2.11 -13.84 -8.94
N THR A 133 1.67 -15.02 -8.49
CA THR A 133 1.96 -16.29 -9.20
C THR A 133 1.40 -16.27 -10.62
N ARG A 134 0.16 -15.78 -10.81
CA ARG A 134 -0.45 -15.62 -12.15
C ARG A 134 0.30 -14.63 -13.04
N ALA A 135 0.90 -13.62 -12.48
CA ALA A 135 1.74 -12.66 -13.18
C ALA A 135 3.16 -13.18 -13.53
N GLY A 136 3.47 -14.43 -13.13
CA GLY A 136 4.74 -15.11 -13.46
C GLY A 136 5.80 -15.03 -12.37
N PHE A 137 5.51 -14.44 -11.22
CA PHE A 137 6.44 -14.40 -10.08
C PHE A 137 6.54 -15.75 -9.36
N LYS A 138 7.74 -16.05 -8.89
CA LYS A 138 8.12 -17.26 -8.17
C LYS A 138 8.77 -16.90 -6.83
N GLN A 139 9.06 -17.91 -6.00
CA GLN A 139 9.76 -17.76 -4.71
C GLN A 139 9.16 -16.66 -3.82
N ILE A 140 7.81 -16.58 -3.79
CA ILE A 140 7.09 -15.55 -3.05
C ILE A 140 7.23 -15.83 -1.55
N LYS A 141 7.87 -14.88 -0.83
CA LYS A 141 8.02 -14.91 0.62
C LYS A 141 7.22 -13.76 1.25
N SER A 142 6.76 -13.98 2.49
CA SER A 142 5.92 -13.03 3.24
C SER A 142 6.59 -12.70 4.56
N PHE A 143 6.60 -11.39 4.92
CA PHE A 143 7.16 -10.91 6.16
C PHE A 143 6.21 -9.88 6.79
N GLY A 144 6.24 -9.77 8.12
CA GLY A 144 5.42 -8.84 8.91
C GLY A 144 6.02 -7.45 9.04
N SER A 145 7.34 -7.33 8.84
CA SER A 145 8.08 -6.08 8.90
C SER A 145 9.21 -6.05 7.86
N MET A 146 9.80 -4.87 7.65
CA MET A 146 10.99 -4.70 6.79
C MET A 146 12.27 -5.31 7.40
N GLU A 147 12.23 -5.72 8.65
CA GLU A 147 13.31 -6.39 9.38
C GLU A 147 13.31 -7.90 9.16
N GLY A 148 12.31 -8.42 8.44
CA GLY A 148 12.22 -9.82 8.05
C GLY A 148 11.48 -10.71 9.06
N GLU A 149 10.71 -10.14 9.98
CA GLU A 149 9.85 -10.91 10.88
C GLU A 149 8.82 -11.74 10.11
N GLU A 150 8.47 -12.91 10.62
CA GLU A 150 7.47 -13.77 10.00
C GLU A 150 6.11 -13.06 9.93
N PHE A 151 5.41 -13.17 8.79
CA PHE A 151 4.09 -12.60 8.64
C PHE A 151 3.02 -13.38 9.39
N SER A 152 2.26 -12.68 10.22
CA SER A 152 1.02 -13.16 10.82
C SER A 152 -0.15 -12.31 10.31
N ALA A 153 -1.15 -12.96 9.70
CA ALA A 153 -2.36 -12.29 9.25
C ALA A 153 -3.15 -11.62 10.40
N GLU A 154 -2.89 -12.03 11.65
CA GLU A 154 -3.59 -11.53 12.83
C GLU A 154 -2.89 -10.36 13.49
N THR A 155 -1.57 -10.45 13.64
CA THR A 155 -0.81 -9.56 14.52
C THR A 155 0.17 -8.63 13.79
N SER A 156 0.63 -8.97 12.58
CA SER A 156 1.55 -8.11 11.84
C SER A 156 0.90 -6.78 11.48
N GLY A 157 1.63 -5.69 11.62
CA GLY A 157 1.17 -4.35 11.23
C GLY A 157 1.18 -4.14 9.71
N ASN A 158 2.11 -4.81 9.02
CA ASN A 158 2.30 -4.73 7.58
C ASN A 158 2.32 -6.13 6.95
N LEU A 159 2.12 -6.16 5.65
CA LEU A 159 2.41 -7.27 4.77
C LEU A 159 3.54 -6.85 3.83
N ILE A 160 4.69 -7.50 3.97
CA ILE A 160 5.82 -7.35 3.05
C ILE A 160 5.86 -8.63 2.21
N LEU A 161 5.87 -8.48 0.89
CA LEU A 161 6.06 -9.59 -0.04
C LEU A 161 7.33 -9.37 -0.84
N THR A 162 8.18 -10.38 -0.92
CA THR A 162 9.23 -10.47 -1.92
C THR A 162 8.90 -11.55 -2.93
N ALA A 163 9.22 -11.32 -4.20
CA ALA A 163 8.94 -12.27 -5.26
C ALA A 163 10.01 -12.15 -6.36
N VAL A 164 10.34 -13.23 -7.04
CA VAL A 164 11.33 -13.28 -8.11
C VAL A 164 10.63 -13.54 -9.44
N LYS A 165 11.03 -12.80 -10.49
CA LYS A 165 10.58 -13.04 -11.87
C LYS A 165 11.15 -14.32 -12.44
#